data_16e1804c4be7d8f9fef17c3e6f523250
#
_entry.id   16e1804c4be7d8f9fef17c3e6f523250
#
_cell.length_a   1.000
_cell.length_b   1.000
_cell.length_c   1.000
_cell.angle_alpha   90.00
_cell.angle_beta   90.00
_cell.angle_gamma   90.00
#
_symmetry.space_group_name_H-M   'P 1'
#
loop_
_entity.id
_entity.type
_entity.pdbx_description
1 polymer ?
#
loop_
_entity_poly.entity_id
_entity_poly.type
_entity_poly.pdbx_seq_one_letter_code
_entity_poly.pdbx_strand_id
1 'polypeptide(L)'
;MDICFYLAGVAGIEPANGGFRVRSLTTWLHPKTLINYKTKKMSIEEYWNNFTKVNKLPKDTKYVEAFKFGFSDKQADELLDLVLQGKKIATTSPYFKYEDAIKVGDYSIVLDSKEIPRCIIQTTDTKVLHFNEATFDLIKDEGEDEVLDTWIEGHRIFLKEACKEENEEFKEDMLILFEHFRVVYK
;
A
#
# COMPACT_ATOMS: atom_id res chain seq x y z
N MET A 1 12.70 10.30 -19.49
CA MET A 1 13.21 9.19 -20.33
C MET A 1 12.00 8.39 -20.76
N ASP A 2 11.53 8.67 -21.97
CA ASP A 2 10.29 8.11 -22.50
C ASP A 2 10.53 6.68 -22.94
N ILE A 3 9.74 5.73 -22.40
CA ILE A 3 9.74 4.35 -22.85
C ILE A 3 8.72 4.25 -23.98
N CYS A 4 9.23 4.22 -25.20
CA CYS A 4 8.47 4.02 -26.42
C CYS A 4 8.21 2.52 -26.60
N PHE A 5 6.94 2.07 -26.53
CA PHE A 5 6.56 0.71 -26.90
C PHE A 5 6.56 0.55 -28.43
N TYR A 6 7.49 -0.25 -28.93
CA TYR A 6 7.49 -0.71 -30.33
C TYR A 6 6.48 -1.85 -30.50
N LEU A 7 5.42 -1.62 -31.25
CA LEU A 7 4.60 -2.68 -31.84
C LEU A 7 5.20 -3.06 -33.16
N ALA A 8 5.85 -4.21 -33.24
CA ALA A 8 6.32 -4.80 -34.51
C ALA A 8 5.13 -5.41 -35.23
N GLY A 9 4.65 -4.73 -36.26
CA GLY A 9 3.75 -5.29 -37.26
C GLY A 9 4.56 -6.01 -38.35
N VAL A 10 4.34 -7.31 -38.51
CA VAL A 10 4.90 -8.10 -39.58
C VAL A 10 4.27 -7.67 -40.90
N ALA A 11 5.02 -7.02 -41.78
CA ALA A 11 4.64 -6.77 -43.16
C ALA A 11 5.21 -7.88 -44.05
N GLY A 12 4.35 -8.69 -44.65
CA GLY A 12 4.73 -9.63 -45.69
C GLY A 12 5.15 -8.87 -46.95
N ILE A 13 6.33 -9.18 -47.47
CA ILE A 13 6.85 -8.65 -48.74
C ILE A 13 6.60 -9.70 -49.82
N GLU A 14 5.75 -9.38 -50.80
CA GLU A 14 5.70 -10.10 -52.10
C GLU A 14 6.36 -9.26 -53.18
N PRO A 15 7.23 -9.83 -54.00
CA PRO A 15 7.86 -9.12 -55.11
C PRO A 15 7.08 -9.32 -56.42
N ALA A 16 6.45 -8.27 -56.94
CA ALA A 16 6.03 -8.25 -58.33
C ALA A 16 5.96 -6.82 -58.85
N ASN A 17 6.57 -6.63 -59.97
CA ASN A 17 6.62 -5.52 -60.91
C ASN A 17 5.47 -4.50 -60.84
N GLY A 18 5.82 -3.25 -60.68
CA GLY A 18 4.98 -2.11 -61.09
C GLY A 18 4.31 -1.35 -59.96
N GLY A 19 4.84 -0.18 -59.67
CA GLY A 19 4.13 0.96 -59.09
C GLY A 19 3.61 0.78 -57.67
N PHE A 20 4.36 1.24 -56.68
CA PHE A 20 3.89 1.38 -55.31
C PHE A 20 2.72 2.38 -55.23
N ARG A 21 1.48 1.89 -55.11
CA ARG A 21 0.39 2.68 -54.58
C ARG A 21 0.30 2.43 -53.08
N VAL A 22 0.81 3.36 -52.27
CA VAL A 22 0.53 3.41 -50.88
C VAL A 22 -0.96 3.67 -50.71
N ARG A 23 -1.74 2.62 -50.42
CA ARG A 23 -3.12 2.82 -49.91
C ARG A 23 -3.00 3.31 -48.48
N SER A 24 -3.28 4.59 -48.32
CA SER A 24 -3.45 5.20 -47.01
C SER A 24 -4.47 4.42 -46.16
N LEU A 25 -4.01 3.78 -45.10
CA LEU A 25 -4.85 3.11 -44.08
C LEU A 25 -5.51 4.11 -43.12
N THR A 26 -5.84 5.31 -43.61
CA THR A 26 -6.37 6.39 -42.75
C THR A 26 -7.89 6.46 -42.66
N THR A 27 -8.63 5.43 -43.09
CA THR A 27 -10.10 5.54 -43.17
C THR A 27 -10.88 4.65 -42.21
N TRP A 28 -10.29 4.13 -41.13
CA TRP A 28 -11.04 3.30 -40.17
C TRP A 28 -10.96 3.76 -38.70
N LEU A 29 -10.43 4.94 -38.42
CA LEU A 29 -10.58 5.55 -37.11
C LEU A 29 -11.68 6.59 -37.16
N HIS A 30 -12.93 6.14 -36.99
CA HIS A 30 -14.01 7.07 -36.65
C HIS A 30 -13.67 7.76 -35.32
N PRO A 31 -13.62 9.12 -35.30
CA PRO A 31 -13.25 9.86 -34.10
C PRO A 31 -14.34 9.87 -33.00
N LYS A 32 -15.29 8.94 -33.02
CA LYS A 32 -16.44 8.92 -32.10
C LYS A 32 -16.42 7.81 -31.05
N THR A 33 -15.32 7.05 -30.95
CA THR A 33 -15.23 6.02 -29.91
C THR A 33 -13.91 6.15 -29.12
N LEU A 34 -13.53 7.38 -28.76
CA LEU A 34 -12.80 7.57 -27.53
C LEU A 34 -13.78 7.30 -26.40
N ILE A 35 -14.03 6.02 -26.12
CA ILE A 35 -14.61 5.62 -24.84
C ILE A 35 -13.62 6.13 -23.82
N ASN A 36 -14.02 7.19 -23.11
CA ASN A 36 -13.34 7.68 -21.93
C ASN A 36 -13.43 6.56 -20.89
N TYR A 37 -12.50 5.60 -20.94
CA TYR A 37 -12.24 4.72 -19.81
C TYR A 37 -11.67 5.61 -18.71
N LYS A 38 -12.53 6.36 -18.01
CA LYS A 38 -12.27 6.67 -16.64
C LYS A 38 -12.13 5.32 -15.98
N THR A 39 -10.90 4.87 -15.77
CA THR A 39 -10.64 3.71 -14.92
C THR A 39 -11.33 4.01 -13.59
N LYS A 40 -12.46 3.36 -13.38
CA LYS A 40 -13.23 3.51 -12.14
C LYS A 40 -12.28 3.12 -11.02
N LYS A 41 -11.93 4.07 -10.15
CA LYS A 41 -11.11 3.81 -8.97
C LYS A 41 -11.84 2.74 -8.17
N MET A 42 -11.19 1.60 -7.89
CA MET A 42 -11.77 0.54 -7.08
C MET A 42 -12.01 1.09 -5.67
N SER A 43 -13.20 0.90 -5.14
CA SER A 43 -13.51 1.32 -3.78
C SER A 43 -12.91 0.34 -2.76
N ILE A 44 -12.73 0.80 -1.52
CA ILE A 44 -12.27 -0.05 -0.39
C ILE A 44 -13.21 -1.26 -0.25
N GLU A 45 -14.51 -1.04 -0.32
CA GLU A 45 -15.54 -2.09 -0.26
C GLU A 45 -15.42 -3.11 -1.40
N GLU A 46 -15.22 -2.66 -2.64
CA GLU A 46 -15.01 -3.57 -3.79
C GLU A 46 -13.74 -4.38 -3.61
N TYR A 47 -12.66 -3.77 -3.10
CA TYR A 47 -11.38 -4.42 -2.86
C TYR A 47 -11.48 -5.49 -1.79
N TRP A 48 -12.13 -5.17 -0.65
CA TRP A 48 -12.41 -6.11 0.43
C TRP A 48 -13.28 -7.29 -0.01
N ASN A 49 -14.37 -7.00 -0.73
CA ASN A 49 -15.27 -8.04 -1.22
C ASN A 49 -14.58 -8.98 -2.21
N ASN A 50 -13.67 -8.49 -3.04
CA ASN A 50 -12.86 -9.34 -3.93
C ASN A 50 -11.95 -10.27 -3.12
N PHE A 51 -11.26 -9.75 -2.11
CA PHE A 51 -10.41 -10.54 -1.23
C PHE A 51 -11.18 -11.65 -0.50
N THR A 52 -12.29 -11.30 0.16
CA THR A 52 -13.08 -12.27 0.93
C THR A 52 -13.67 -13.35 0.04
N LYS A 53 -14.12 -13.00 -1.17
CA LYS A 53 -14.64 -13.94 -2.16
C LYS A 53 -13.56 -14.90 -2.66
N VAL A 54 -12.39 -14.39 -3.04
CA VAL A 54 -11.27 -15.22 -3.54
C VAL A 54 -10.81 -16.21 -2.48
N ASN A 55 -10.70 -15.76 -1.23
CA ASN A 55 -10.23 -16.55 -0.11
C ASN A 55 -11.34 -17.36 0.59
N LYS A 56 -12.59 -17.27 0.11
CA LYS A 56 -13.76 -17.97 0.66
C LYS A 56 -13.92 -17.74 2.17
N LEU A 57 -13.66 -16.50 2.62
CA LEU A 57 -13.79 -16.14 4.02
C LEU A 57 -15.26 -16.13 4.46
N PRO A 58 -15.56 -16.34 5.76
CA PRO A 58 -16.89 -16.16 6.32
C PRO A 58 -17.47 -14.78 5.97
N LYS A 59 -18.80 -14.71 5.76
CA LYS A 59 -19.47 -13.47 5.34
C LYS A 59 -19.41 -12.34 6.38
N ASP A 60 -19.22 -12.71 7.62
CA ASP A 60 -19.09 -11.81 8.78
C ASP A 60 -17.65 -11.38 9.06
N THR A 61 -16.67 -11.88 8.28
CA THR A 61 -15.28 -11.41 8.36
C THR A 61 -15.21 -9.92 8.00
N LYS A 62 -14.53 -9.14 8.84
CA LYS A 62 -14.36 -7.70 8.66
C LYS A 62 -12.88 -7.36 8.66
N TYR A 63 -12.55 -6.24 8.04
CA TYR A 63 -11.27 -5.56 8.28
C TYR A 63 -11.44 -4.60 9.46
N VAL A 64 -10.36 -4.34 10.19
CA VAL A 64 -10.35 -3.44 11.34
C VAL A 64 -10.30 -2.00 10.84
N GLU A 65 -9.41 -1.71 9.89
CA GLU A 65 -9.20 -0.36 9.38
C GLU A 65 -8.74 -0.36 7.91
N ALA A 66 -8.83 0.82 7.30
CA ALA A 66 -8.20 1.13 6.02
C ALA A 66 -7.37 2.41 6.19
N PHE A 67 -6.06 2.34 6.03
CA PHE A 67 -5.16 3.40 6.42
C PHE A 67 -4.01 3.62 5.43
N LYS A 68 -3.32 4.75 5.58
CA LYS A 68 -2.05 5.07 4.92
C LYS A 68 -0.93 5.08 5.96
N PHE A 69 0.24 4.60 5.60
CA PHE A 69 1.43 4.78 6.41
C PHE A 69 1.93 6.23 6.36
N GLY A 70 2.51 6.69 7.46
CA GLY A 70 3.12 8.02 7.56
C GLY A 70 2.13 9.19 7.51
N PHE A 71 2.66 10.42 7.50
CA PHE A 71 1.87 11.65 7.56
C PHE A 71 1.79 12.41 6.23
N SER A 72 2.63 12.07 5.26
CA SER A 72 2.64 12.72 3.96
C SER A 72 2.36 11.74 2.84
N ASP A 73 1.84 12.24 1.73
CA ASP A 73 1.59 11.43 0.54
C ASP A 73 2.86 10.72 0.06
N LYS A 74 4.01 11.38 0.17
CA LYS A 74 5.30 10.80 -0.20
C LYS A 74 5.65 9.61 0.70
N GLN A 75 5.54 9.77 2.02
CA GLN A 75 5.79 8.69 2.97
C GLN A 75 4.81 7.53 2.76
N ALA A 76 3.52 7.83 2.54
CA ALA A 76 2.52 6.81 2.29
C ALA A 76 2.90 5.89 1.12
N ASP A 77 3.35 6.47 0.00
CA ASP A 77 3.77 5.71 -1.17
C ASP A 77 5.10 4.97 -0.94
N GLU A 78 6.10 5.59 -0.30
CA GLU A 78 7.39 4.98 -0.01
C GLU A 78 7.26 3.78 0.95
N LEU A 79 6.50 3.92 2.04
CA LEU A 79 6.29 2.86 3.02
C LEU A 79 5.43 1.72 2.45
N LEU A 80 4.41 2.05 1.66
CA LEU A 80 3.64 1.06 0.92
C LEU A 80 4.52 0.25 -0.03
N ASP A 81 5.46 0.88 -0.72
CA ASP A 81 6.39 0.19 -1.61
C ASP A 81 7.28 -0.80 -0.84
N LEU A 82 7.72 -0.46 0.38
CA LEU A 82 8.46 -1.38 1.25
C LEU A 82 7.60 -2.59 1.66
N VAL A 83 6.33 -2.37 1.98
CA VAL A 83 5.36 -3.45 2.27
C VAL A 83 5.19 -4.35 1.06
N LEU A 84 4.97 -3.78 -0.13
CA LEU A 84 4.78 -4.56 -1.36
C LEU A 84 6.01 -5.35 -1.78
N GLN A 85 7.22 -4.88 -1.42
CA GLN A 85 8.49 -5.58 -1.59
C GLN A 85 8.77 -6.62 -0.50
N GLY A 86 7.99 -6.64 0.58
CA GLY A 86 8.19 -7.52 1.73
C GLY A 86 9.37 -7.12 2.62
N LYS A 87 9.82 -5.87 2.53
CA LYS A 87 10.85 -5.29 3.40
C LYS A 87 10.26 -4.78 4.72
N LYS A 88 9.12 -4.09 4.63
CA LYS A 88 8.34 -3.70 5.79
C LYS A 88 7.34 -4.80 6.10
N ILE A 89 7.57 -5.51 7.20
CA ILE A 89 6.72 -6.59 7.71
C ILE A 89 6.25 -6.35 9.14
N ALA A 90 6.58 -5.18 9.69
CA ALA A 90 6.12 -4.73 11.00
C ALA A 90 5.81 -3.23 10.97
N THR A 91 5.08 -2.76 11.98
CA THR A 91 4.77 -1.35 12.19
C THR A 91 4.55 -1.05 13.67
N THR A 92 4.78 0.20 14.04
CA THR A 92 4.54 0.71 15.40
C THR A 92 3.41 1.72 15.39
N SER A 93 2.51 1.60 16.38
CA SER A 93 1.44 2.56 16.63
C SER A 93 1.37 2.92 18.13
N PRO A 94 0.78 4.07 18.51
CA PRO A 94 0.53 4.37 19.91
C PRO A 94 -0.48 3.39 20.50
N TYR A 95 -0.29 3.02 21.75
CA TYR A 95 -1.20 2.14 22.48
C TYR A 95 -1.97 2.94 23.53
N PHE A 96 -3.12 3.50 23.11
CA PHE A 96 -3.95 4.31 24.01
C PHE A 96 -4.99 3.49 24.76
N LYS A 97 -5.63 2.51 24.10
CA LYS A 97 -6.71 1.71 24.69
C LYS A 97 -6.60 0.25 24.28
N TYR A 98 -6.64 -0.64 25.27
CA TYR A 98 -6.57 -2.09 25.04
C TYR A 98 -7.71 -2.63 24.17
N GLU A 99 -8.90 -2.06 24.30
CA GLU A 99 -10.11 -2.54 23.63
C GLU A 99 -10.07 -2.32 22.11
N ASP A 100 -9.40 -1.25 21.70
CA ASP A 100 -9.26 -0.85 20.30
C ASP A 100 -7.99 -1.39 19.64
N ALA A 101 -7.15 -2.14 20.38
CA ALA A 101 -5.89 -2.64 19.87
C ALA A 101 -6.10 -3.73 18.80
N ILE A 102 -5.30 -3.66 17.74
CA ILE A 102 -5.20 -4.68 16.70
C ILE A 102 -4.74 -6.01 17.32
N LYS A 103 -5.33 -7.11 16.86
CA LYS A 103 -5.08 -8.46 17.39
C LYS A 103 -4.57 -9.38 16.28
N VAL A 104 -3.85 -10.42 16.71
CA VAL A 104 -3.41 -11.49 15.78
C VAL A 104 -4.60 -12.07 15.03
N GLY A 105 -4.49 -12.11 13.71
CA GLY A 105 -5.53 -12.57 12.81
C GLY A 105 -6.37 -11.46 12.17
N ASP A 106 -6.30 -10.23 12.68
CA ASP A 106 -7.00 -9.09 12.12
C ASP A 106 -6.50 -8.74 10.71
N TYR A 107 -7.38 -8.15 9.93
CA TYR A 107 -7.08 -7.67 8.58
C TYR A 107 -7.16 -6.15 8.53
N SER A 108 -6.18 -5.53 7.86
CA SER A 108 -6.18 -4.10 7.58
C SER A 108 -5.91 -3.85 6.09
N ILE A 109 -6.50 -2.80 5.54
CA ILE A 109 -6.35 -2.42 4.13
C ILE A 109 -5.37 -1.26 4.04
N VAL A 110 -4.28 -1.46 3.31
CA VAL A 110 -3.27 -0.40 3.10
C VAL A 110 -3.60 0.37 1.83
N LEU A 111 -3.66 1.68 1.96
CA LEU A 111 -3.98 2.63 0.92
C LEU A 111 -2.72 3.36 0.43
N ASP A 112 -2.71 3.77 -0.84
CA ASP A 112 -1.70 4.71 -1.35
C ASP A 112 -2.06 6.17 -1.00
N SER A 113 -1.19 7.11 -1.40
CA SER A 113 -1.39 8.55 -1.19
C SER A 113 -2.72 9.09 -1.76
N LYS A 114 -3.31 8.39 -2.74
CA LYS A 114 -4.58 8.76 -3.40
C LYS A 114 -5.78 8.03 -2.80
N GLU A 115 -5.61 7.39 -1.64
CA GLU A 115 -6.64 6.58 -0.98
C GLU A 115 -7.15 5.42 -1.84
N ILE A 116 -6.28 4.84 -2.67
CA ILE A 116 -6.59 3.64 -3.44
C ILE A 116 -6.09 2.43 -2.66
N PRO A 117 -6.91 1.39 -2.43
CA PRO A 117 -6.46 0.17 -1.76
C PRO A 117 -5.42 -0.55 -2.63
N ARG A 118 -4.30 -0.92 -2.02
CA ARG A 118 -3.15 -1.50 -2.71
C ARG A 118 -2.78 -2.89 -2.20
N CYS A 119 -2.98 -3.15 -0.93
CA CYS A 119 -2.85 -4.50 -0.38
C CYS A 119 -3.69 -4.66 0.88
N ILE A 120 -3.91 -5.92 1.25
CA ILE A 120 -4.47 -6.30 2.55
C ILE A 120 -3.37 -7.00 3.31
N ILE A 121 -3.16 -6.56 4.54
CA ILE A 121 -2.27 -7.19 5.49
C ILE A 121 -3.07 -7.95 6.54
N GLN A 122 -2.47 -8.99 7.09
CA GLN A 122 -3.00 -9.72 8.24
C GLN A 122 -1.97 -9.69 9.36
N THR A 123 -2.39 -9.28 10.54
CA THR A 123 -1.58 -9.27 11.75
C THR A 123 -1.16 -10.70 12.12
N THR A 124 0.12 -10.92 12.31
CA THR A 124 0.69 -12.22 12.66
C THR A 124 1.20 -12.31 14.09
N ASP A 125 1.64 -11.18 14.66
CA ASP A 125 2.08 -11.07 16.04
C ASP A 125 1.91 -9.64 16.53
N THR A 126 1.73 -9.46 17.85
CA THR A 126 1.61 -8.16 18.49
C THR A 126 2.38 -8.13 19.81
N LYS A 127 3.05 -7.02 20.07
CA LYS A 127 3.78 -6.79 21.30
C LYS A 127 3.54 -5.37 21.81
N VAL A 128 3.10 -5.26 23.08
CA VAL A 128 3.02 -3.97 23.76
C VAL A 128 4.28 -3.78 24.59
N LEU A 129 4.91 -2.62 24.48
CA LEU A 129 6.13 -2.25 25.22
C LEU A 129 6.18 -0.74 25.40
N HIS A 130 7.07 -0.27 26.27
CA HIS A 130 7.33 1.16 26.36
C HIS A 130 8.18 1.65 25.17
N PHE A 131 7.91 2.84 24.68
CA PHE A 131 8.63 3.41 23.51
C PHE A 131 10.16 3.44 23.77
N ASN A 132 10.59 3.79 24.97
CA ASN A 132 12.01 3.82 25.37
C ASN A 132 12.64 2.42 25.57
N GLU A 133 11.88 1.34 25.44
CA GLU A 133 12.36 -0.05 25.47
C GLU A 133 12.58 -0.63 24.05
N ALA A 134 12.31 0.15 23.01
CA ALA A 134 12.53 -0.30 21.64
C ALA A 134 14.01 -0.63 21.42
N THR A 135 14.26 -1.73 20.71
CA THR A 135 15.61 -2.18 20.33
C THR A 135 15.72 -2.34 18.83
N PHE A 136 16.93 -2.25 18.27
CA PHE A 136 17.12 -2.43 16.85
C PHE A 136 16.62 -3.79 16.35
N ASP A 137 16.82 -4.85 17.12
CA ASP A 137 16.33 -6.18 16.76
C ASP A 137 14.80 -6.26 16.63
N LEU A 138 14.08 -5.41 17.36
CA LEU A 138 12.64 -5.31 17.23
C LEU A 138 12.24 -4.50 15.99
N ILE A 139 12.82 -3.32 15.81
CA ILE A 139 12.37 -2.34 14.81
C ILE A 139 12.88 -2.62 13.39
N LYS A 140 13.91 -3.44 13.23
CA LYS A 140 14.51 -3.75 11.90
C LYS A 140 13.49 -4.32 10.89
N ASP A 141 12.44 -4.99 11.39
CA ASP A 141 11.38 -5.58 10.56
C ASP A 141 10.38 -4.53 10.05
N GLU A 142 10.47 -3.28 10.52
CA GLU A 142 9.78 -2.16 9.89
C GLU A 142 10.43 -1.77 8.55
N GLY A 143 11.71 -2.05 8.37
CA GLY A 143 12.41 -1.93 7.09
C GLY A 143 12.65 -0.50 6.61
N GLU A 144 12.47 0.49 7.49
CA GLU A 144 12.57 1.92 7.19
C GLU A 144 13.94 2.49 7.59
N ASP A 145 14.47 2.04 8.71
CA ASP A 145 15.66 2.58 9.36
C ASP A 145 16.78 1.54 9.46
N GLU A 146 18.02 1.97 9.22
CA GLU A 146 19.22 1.14 9.35
C GLU A 146 19.78 1.16 10.77
N VAL A 147 19.40 2.13 11.61
CA VAL A 147 19.85 2.30 12.99
C VAL A 147 18.71 2.73 13.91
N LEU A 148 18.84 2.34 15.18
CA LEU A 148 17.81 2.62 16.19
C LEU A 148 17.57 4.13 16.40
N ASP A 149 18.64 4.94 16.37
CA ASP A 149 18.54 6.37 16.66
C ASP A 149 17.63 7.11 15.67
N THR A 150 17.72 6.80 14.38
CA THR A 150 16.87 7.41 13.34
C THR A 150 15.41 6.99 13.50
N TRP A 151 15.19 5.71 13.84
CA TRP A 151 13.86 5.20 14.15
C TRP A 151 13.24 5.93 15.37
N ILE A 152 14.01 6.08 16.45
CA ILE A 152 13.55 6.80 17.66
C ILE A 152 13.18 8.26 17.33
N GLU A 153 14.01 8.96 16.55
CA GLU A 153 13.73 10.34 16.15
C GLU A 153 12.46 10.46 15.30
N GLY A 154 12.31 9.61 14.31
CA GLY A 154 11.13 9.57 13.45
C GLY A 154 9.86 9.23 14.23
N HIS A 155 9.91 8.18 15.04
CA HIS A 155 8.76 7.74 15.83
C HIS A 155 8.41 8.71 16.97
N ARG A 156 9.36 9.43 17.53
CA ARG A 156 9.05 10.51 18.48
C ARG A 156 8.21 11.63 17.84
N ILE A 157 8.48 11.97 16.59
CA ILE A 157 7.66 12.95 15.86
C ILE A 157 6.28 12.36 15.60
N PHE A 158 6.23 11.12 15.10
CA PHE A 158 4.98 10.39 14.84
C PHE A 158 4.09 10.30 16.08
N LEU A 159 4.61 9.81 17.19
CA LEU A 159 3.85 9.63 18.41
C LEU A 159 3.37 10.96 19.01
N LYS A 160 4.15 12.05 18.87
CA LYS A 160 3.71 13.39 19.29
C LYS A 160 2.50 13.89 18.50
N GLU A 161 2.49 13.68 17.19
CA GLU A 161 1.34 14.08 16.36
C GLU A 161 0.11 13.20 16.67
N ALA A 162 0.29 11.88 16.79
CA ALA A 162 -0.79 10.97 17.16
C ALA A 162 -1.40 11.29 18.54
N CYS A 163 -0.55 11.63 19.52
CA CYS A 163 -1.03 12.06 20.84
C CYS A 163 -1.89 13.33 20.75
N LYS A 164 -1.51 14.30 19.90
CA LYS A 164 -2.31 15.54 19.72
C LYS A 164 -3.69 15.25 19.16
N GLU A 165 -3.80 14.33 18.20
CA GLU A 165 -5.08 13.95 17.59
C GLU A 165 -6.04 13.35 18.62
N GLU A 166 -5.50 12.61 19.60
CA GLU A 166 -6.26 11.97 20.67
C GLU A 166 -6.40 12.83 21.95
N ASN A 167 -5.87 14.07 21.96
CA ASN A 167 -5.79 14.95 23.14
C ASN A 167 -5.00 14.32 24.31
N GLU A 168 -3.99 13.53 23.98
CA GLU A 168 -3.07 12.90 24.93
C GLU A 168 -1.71 13.62 24.95
N GLU A 169 -0.91 13.40 25.98
CA GLU A 169 0.43 13.95 26.13
C GLU A 169 1.47 12.88 25.76
N PHE A 170 2.37 13.20 24.82
CA PHE A 170 3.51 12.33 24.52
C PHE A 170 4.45 12.21 25.73
N LYS A 171 4.87 10.98 26.05
CA LYS A 171 5.90 10.67 27.05
C LYS A 171 6.87 9.64 26.46
N GLU A 172 8.15 9.75 26.84
CA GLU A 172 9.19 8.82 26.36
C GLU A 172 8.97 7.37 26.85
N ASP A 173 8.21 7.19 27.92
CA ASP A 173 7.81 5.89 28.46
C ASP A 173 6.38 5.48 28.11
N MET A 174 5.73 6.17 27.15
CA MET A 174 4.39 5.78 26.71
C MET A 174 4.39 4.37 26.13
N LEU A 175 3.25 3.69 26.22
CA LEU A 175 3.08 2.39 25.61
C LEU A 175 2.87 2.53 24.10
N ILE A 176 3.52 1.64 23.36
CA ILE A 176 3.35 1.45 21.93
C ILE A 176 2.94 0.02 21.65
N LEU A 177 2.19 -0.17 20.56
CA LEU A 177 1.90 -1.47 19.97
C LEU A 177 2.85 -1.69 18.81
N PHE A 178 3.65 -2.72 18.89
CA PHE A 178 4.45 -3.22 17.78
C PHE A 178 3.72 -4.40 17.16
N GLU A 179 3.44 -4.30 15.87
CA GLU A 179 2.67 -5.27 15.11
C GLU A 179 3.52 -5.87 13.99
N HIS A 180 3.59 -7.20 13.93
CA HIS A 180 4.02 -7.90 12.73
C HIS A 180 2.84 -8.26 11.86
N PHE A 181 3.02 -8.19 10.55
CA PHE A 181 1.99 -8.53 9.58
C PHE A 181 2.56 -9.25 8.35
N ARG A 182 1.67 -9.84 7.58
CA ARG A 182 1.97 -10.35 6.24
C ARG A 182 1.00 -9.80 5.22
N VAL A 183 1.44 -9.59 3.99
CA VAL A 183 0.54 -9.26 2.87
C VAL A 183 -0.21 -10.52 2.44
N VAL A 184 -1.53 -10.46 2.43
CA VAL A 184 -2.42 -11.59 2.07
C VAL A 184 -3.17 -11.37 0.76
N TYR A 185 -3.18 -10.13 0.24
CA TYR A 185 -3.82 -9.77 -1.04
C TYR A 185 -3.17 -8.51 -1.63
N LYS A 186 -3.04 -8.50 -2.98
CA LYS A 186 -2.53 -7.35 -3.76
C LYS A 186 -3.41 -7.07 -4.95
#